data_21afdf0e66eea53be7d43a28e8d55510
#
_entry.id   21afdf0e66eea53be7d43a28e8d55510
#
_cell.length_a   1.000
_cell.length_b   1.000
_cell.length_c   1.000
_cell.angle_alpha   90.00
_cell.angle_beta   90.00
_cell.angle_gamma   90.00
#
_symmetry.space_group_name_H-M   'P 1'
#
loop_
_entity.id
_entity.type
_entity.pdbx_description
1 polymer ?
#
loop_
_entity_poly.entity_id
_entity_poly.type
_entity_poly.pdbx_seq_one_letter_code
_entity_poly.pdbx_strand_id
1 'polypeptide(L)'
;MTRQTYLERRWPDSPPFQRIAGRWCRDQSRLLLDLVWRGFDRLLSSDLNEVPFAGDEEVKEESLNYLLKIRIEECKNGDEPFSVVHQPPEQTKRKRGRGRSPQPDIGFTLYDYPRTVWPLEGKVLDDDTDVGPYLGEINANFLTARYATFSSEGAMLGYLFHGDPERTFELIALELRQDGIQHLHFPNRPHRMTNHRRDQVPHANSPRDFTCHHLLLLIPTADAIATQQ
;
A
#
# COMPACT_ATOMS: atom_id res chain seq x y z
N MET A 1 -28.19 -19.68 -7.99
CA MET A 1 -27.36 -18.69 -7.23
C MET A 1 -27.63 -18.93 -5.76
N THR A 2 -26.70 -19.53 -5.06
CA THR A 2 -26.83 -19.80 -3.63
C THR A 2 -26.65 -18.47 -2.89
N ARG A 3 -27.68 -18.07 -2.16
CA ARG A 3 -27.68 -16.82 -1.38
C ARG A 3 -26.69 -17.00 -0.24
N GLN A 4 -25.59 -16.23 -0.22
CA GLN A 4 -24.65 -16.24 0.88
C GLN A 4 -25.33 -15.87 2.18
N THR A 5 -25.15 -16.69 3.19
CA THR A 5 -25.66 -16.41 4.53
C THR A 5 -24.89 -15.26 5.17
N TYR A 6 -25.49 -14.60 6.16
CA TYR A 6 -24.80 -13.56 6.97
C TYR A 6 -23.51 -14.09 7.61
N LEU A 7 -23.46 -15.36 7.96
CA LEU A 7 -22.30 -16.04 8.54
C LEU A 7 -21.16 -16.18 7.53
N GLU A 8 -21.44 -16.58 6.29
CA GLU A 8 -20.46 -16.68 5.20
C GLU A 8 -19.86 -15.31 4.85
N ARG A 9 -20.66 -14.24 4.97
CA ARG A 9 -20.17 -12.86 4.80
C ARG A 9 -19.27 -12.41 5.95
N ARG A 10 -19.47 -12.97 7.12
CA ARG A 10 -18.73 -12.61 8.34
C ARG A 10 -17.46 -13.44 8.54
N TRP A 11 -17.33 -14.57 7.85
CA TRP A 11 -16.20 -15.48 7.94
C TRP A 11 -15.44 -15.55 6.61
N PRO A 12 -14.24 -14.92 6.54
CA PRO A 12 -13.45 -14.87 5.30
C PRO A 12 -12.91 -16.22 4.82
N ASP A 13 -12.96 -17.26 5.66
CA ASP A 13 -12.50 -18.60 5.33
C ASP A 13 -13.50 -19.38 4.47
N SER A 14 -14.67 -18.81 4.18
CA SER A 14 -15.64 -19.47 3.31
C SER A 14 -15.17 -19.47 1.85
N PRO A 15 -15.35 -20.59 1.10
CA PRO A 15 -14.97 -20.69 -0.31
C PRO A 15 -15.50 -19.58 -1.22
N PRO A 16 -16.72 -19.02 -1.00
CA PRO A 16 -17.20 -17.87 -1.74
C PRO A 16 -16.41 -16.59 -1.51
N PHE A 17 -16.03 -16.30 -0.25
CA PHE A 17 -15.24 -15.14 0.09
C PHE A 17 -13.85 -15.20 -0.57
N GLN A 18 -13.22 -16.37 -0.57
CA GLN A 18 -11.94 -16.60 -1.21
C GLN A 18 -11.96 -16.34 -2.72
N ARG A 19 -13.04 -16.76 -3.39
CA ARG A 19 -13.22 -16.47 -4.82
C ARG A 19 -13.34 -14.97 -5.11
N ILE A 20 -13.88 -14.21 -4.17
CA ILE A 20 -14.03 -12.76 -4.31
C ILE A 20 -12.72 -12.05 -3.96
N ALA A 21 -12.07 -12.47 -2.89
CA ALA A 21 -10.73 -11.98 -2.55
C ALA A 21 -9.72 -12.26 -3.67
N GLY A 22 -9.83 -13.44 -4.32
CA GLY A 22 -9.05 -13.78 -5.51
C GLY A 22 -9.39 -12.94 -6.76
N ARG A 23 -10.49 -12.20 -6.77
CA ARG A 23 -10.82 -11.25 -7.85
C ARG A 23 -10.11 -9.90 -7.73
N TRP A 24 -9.47 -9.61 -6.60
CA TRP A 24 -8.47 -8.54 -6.53
C TRP A 24 -7.23 -8.84 -7.39
N CYS A 25 -7.23 -9.95 -8.15
CA CYS A 25 -6.08 -10.41 -8.90
C CYS A 25 -5.82 -9.53 -10.14
N ARG A 26 -4.58 -9.17 -10.27
CA ARG A 26 -3.82 -8.66 -11.43
C ARG A 26 -4.41 -7.49 -12.22
N ASP A 27 -5.64 -7.55 -12.72
CA ASP A 27 -6.21 -6.46 -13.51
C ASP A 27 -6.71 -5.27 -12.67
N GLN A 28 -7.06 -5.53 -11.40
CA GLN A 28 -7.52 -4.46 -10.50
C GLN A 28 -6.36 -3.71 -9.86
N SER A 29 -5.26 -4.36 -9.56
CA SER A 29 -4.08 -3.68 -9.00
C SER A 29 -3.59 -2.54 -9.89
N ARG A 30 -3.67 -2.71 -11.22
CA ARG A 30 -3.35 -1.63 -12.15
C ARG A 30 -4.23 -0.40 -11.95
N LEU A 31 -5.54 -0.57 -11.79
CA LEU A 31 -6.46 0.54 -11.53
C LEU A 31 -6.16 1.22 -10.20
N LEU A 32 -5.90 0.43 -9.15
CA LEU A 32 -5.59 0.95 -7.82
C LEU A 32 -4.29 1.75 -7.84
N LEU A 33 -3.26 1.22 -8.50
CA LEU A 33 -1.96 1.88 -8.65
C LEU A 33 -2.03 3.15 -9.51
N ASP A 34 -2.87 3.16 -10.56
CA ASP A 34 -3.15 4.37 -11.34
C ASP A 34 -3.78 5.47 -10.46
N LEU A 35 -4.74 5.10 -9.62
CA LEU A 35 -5.33 6.03 -8.67
C LEU A 35 -4.31 6.57 -7.65
N VAL A 36 -3.39 5.73 -7.18
CA VAL A 36 -2.31 6.16 -6.28
C VAL A 36 -1.43 7.20 -6.98
N TRP A 37 -0.98 6.93 -8.20
CA TRP A 37 -0.14 7.87 -8.96
C TRP A 37 -0.85 9.18 -9.27
N ARG A 38 -2.11 9.13 -9.68
CA ARG A 38 -2.92 10.33 -9.93
C ARG A 38 -3.16 11.11 -8.64
N GLY A 39 -3.42 10.42 -7.53
CA GLY A 39 -3.56 11.03 -6.22
C GLY A 39 -2.27 11.73 -5.79
N PHE A 40 -1.12 11.10 -6.04
CA PHE A 40 0.18 11.69 -5.76
C PHE A 40 0.45 12.94 -6.62
N ASP A 41 0.16 12.90 -7.93
CA ASP A 41 0.30 14.08 -8.79
C ASP A 41 -0.55 15.27 -8.28
N ARG A 42 -1.76 14.99 -7.79
CA ARG A 42 -2.60 16.03 -7.18
C ARG A 42 -2.03 16.55 -5.85
N LEU A 43 -1.53 15.66 -5.00
CA LEU A 43 -0.89 16.04 -3.76
C LEU A 43 0.29 16.99 -4.03
N LEU A 44 1.14 16.67 -5.00
CA LEU A 44 2.27 17.54 -5.39
C LEU A 44 1.82 18.91 -5.88
N SER A 45 0.68 18.99 -6.57
CA SER A 45 0.19 20.26 -7.15
C SER A 45 -0.59 21.13 -6.16
N SER A 46 -1.10 20.59 -5.06
CA SER A 46 -2.07 21.29 -4.21
C SER A 46 -1.68 21.40 -2.75
N ASP A 47 -1.03 20.38 -2.17
CA ASP A 47 -1.03 20.18 -0.72
C ASP A 47 0.35 20.19 -0.07
N LEU A 48 1.42 20.35 -0.83
CA LEU A 48 2.78 20.32 -0.27
C LEU A 48 2.98 21.33 0.86
N ASN A 49 2.28 22.47 0.82
CA ASN A 49 2.36 23.47 1.87
C ASN A 49 1.71 23.02 3.20
N GLU A 50 0.89 21.98 3.18
CA GLU A 50 0.22 21.43 4.36
C GLU A 50 1.09 20.36 5.06
N VAL A 51 2.14 19.88 4.40
CA VAL A 51 3.05 18.87 4.97
C VAL A 51 3.99 19.52 5.97
N PRO A 52 4.07 19.03 7.22
CA PRO A 52 4.98 19.58 8.24
C PRO A 52 6.42 19.11 7.99
N PHE A 53 7.11 19.69 6.99
CA PHE A 53 8.48 19.29 6.60
C PHE A 53 9.50 19.32 7.75
N ALA A 54 9.30 20.18 8.76
CA ALA A 54 10.17 20.30 9.93
C ALA A 54 9.78 19.38 11.10
N GLY A 55 8.74 18.54 10.93
CA GLY A 55 8.26 17.62 11.97
C GLY A 55 9.07 16.34 12.07
N ASP A 56 8.74 15.53 13.07
CA ASP A 56 9.23 14.16 13.21
C ASP A 56 8.78 13.31 12.01
N GLU A 57 9.53 12.26 11.69
CA GLU A 57 9.21 11.34 10.57
C GLU A 57 7.81 10.77 10.67
N GLU A 58 7.37 10.35 11.86
CA GLU A 58 6.02 9.82 12.10
C GLU A 58 4.93 10.83 11.75
N VAL A 59 5.13 12.11 12.10
CA VAL A 59 4.17 13.19 11.79
C VAL A 59 4.16 13.50 10.30
N LYS A 60 5.31 13.48 9.63
CA LYS A 60 5.42 13.63 8.17
C LYS A 60 4.70 12.50 7.47
N GLU A 61 4.98 11.25 7.88
CA GLU A 61 4.40 10.03 7.32
C GLU A 61 2.88 10.02 7.43
N GLU A 62 2.35 10.29 8.64
CA GLU A 62 0.90 10.34 8.88
C GLU A 62 0.22 11.42 8.03
N SER A 63 0.83 12.60 7.95
CA SER A 63 0.32 13.73 7.15
C SER A 63 0.29 13.38 5.66
N LEU A 64 1.38 12.82 5.12
CA LEU A 64 1.48 12.42 3.72
C LEU A 64 0.48 11.31 3.38
N ASN A 65 0.37 10.29 4.23
CA ASN A 65 -0.57 9.20 4.06
C ASN A 65 -2.03 9.71 4.08
N TYR A 66 -2.35 10.62 4.99
CA TYR A 66 -3.68 11.20 5.09
C TYR A 66 -4.04 12.05 3.85
N LEU A 67 -3.16 12.95 3.43
CA LEU A 67 -3.35 13.79 2.25
C LEU A 67 -3.43 12.93 0.97
N LEU A 68 -2.52 11.98 0.81
CA LEU A 68 -2.54 11.07 -0.33
C LEU A 68 -3.85 10.30 -0.40
N LYS A 69 -4.34 9.78 0.72
CA LYS A 69 -5.65 9.10 0.80
C LYS A 69 -6.78 9.98 0.27
N ILE A 70 -6.82 11.26 0.67
CA ILE A 70 -7.85 12.20 0.20
C ILE A 70 -7.75 12.36 -1.31
N ARG A 71 -6.55 12.59 -1.84
CA ARG A 71 -6.34 12.81 -3.28
C ARG A 71 -6.61 11.57 -4.12
N ILE A 72 -6.32 10.38 -3.61
CA ILE A 72 -6.72 9.12 -4.27
C ILE A 72 -8.27 9.03 -4.36
N GLU A 73 -8.98 9.34 -3.26
CA GLU A 73 -10.45 9.29 -3.25
C GLU A 73 -11.05 10.28 -4.27
N GLU A 74 -10.48 11.48 -4.39
CA GLU A 74 -10.91 12.49 -5.37
C GLU A 74 -10.58 12.11 -6.83
N CYS A 75 -9.63 11.21 -7.06
CA CYS A 75 -9.31 10.70 -8.39
C CYS A 75 -10.29 9.64 -8.88
N LYS A 76 -11.15 9.12 -8.03
CA LYS A 76 -12.18 8.16 -8.39
C LYS A 76 -13.26 8.80 -9.26
N ASN A 77 -13.87 8.00 -10.13
CA ASN A 77 -14.98 8.44 -10.98
C ASN A 77 -16.35 8.29 -10.28
N GLY A 78 -16.38 7.60 -9.14
CA GLY A 78 -17.59 7.35 -8.36
C GLY A 78 -18.28 6.00 -8.63
N ASP A 79 -17.89 5.30 -9.69
CA ASP A 79 -18.45 3.99 -10.07
C ASP A 79 -17.63 2.82 -9.54
N GLU A 80 -16.48 3.09 -8.92
CA GLU A 80 -15.60 2.06 -8.40
C GLU A 80 -16.25 1.34 -7.20
N PRO A 81 -16.19 -0.01 -7.14
CA PRO A 81 -16.85 -0.80 -6.11
C PRO A 81 -16.06 -0.82 -4.77
N PHE A 82 -15.20 0.17 -4.53
CA PHE A 82 -14.35 0.26 -3.36
C PHE A 82 -14.23 1.68 -2.82
N SER A 83 -13.89 1.78 -1.55
CA SER A 83 -13.48 3.01 -0.87
C SER A 83 -11.98 3.00 -0.58
N VAL A 84 -11.39 4.19 -0.44
CA VAL A 84 -10.05 4.39 0.07
C VAL A 84 -10.15 4.77 1.55
N VAL A 85 -9.56 3.95 2.40
CA VAL A 85 -9.70 4.08 3.86
C VAL A 85 -8.32 4.34 4.48
N HIS A 86 -8.25 5.32 5.38
CA HIS A 86 -7.07 5.55 6.21
C HIS A 86 -7.07 4.56 7.37
N GLN A 87 -5.97 3.86 7.58
CA GLN A 87 -5.78 2.86 8.63
C GLN A 87 -6.91 1.82 8.72
N PRO A 88 -7.26 1.13 7.60
CA PRO A 88 -8.29 0.11 7.64
C PRO A 88 -7.87 -1.08 8.50
N PRO A 89 -8.73 -1.57 9.42
CA PRO A 89 -8.37 -2.72 10.23
C PRO A 89 -8.36 -4.02 9.41
N GLU A 90 -7.24 -4.72 9.42
CA GLU A 90 -7.14 -6.10 8.92
C GLU A 90 -7.90 -7.04 9.87
N GLN A 91 -9.11 -7.40 9.50
CA GLN A 91 -10.01 -8.18 10.38
C GLN A 91 -9.80 -9.69 10.22
N THR A 92 -8.60 -10.18 10.43
CA THR A 92 -8.27 -11.60 10.25
C THR A 92 -8.69 -12.51 11.39
N LYS A 93 -8.75 -12.01 12.62
CA LYS A 93 -9.26 -12.76 13.80
C LYS A 93 -9.86 -11.80 14.82
N ARG A 94 -11.00 -12.19 15.42
CA ARG A 94 -11.39 -11.63 16.73
C ARG A 94 -10.39 -12.14 17.77
N LYS A 95 -9.31 -11.42 18.02
CA LYS A 95 -8.53 -11.65 19.23
C LYS A 95 -9.39 -11.21 20.42
N ARG A 96 -9.73 -12.15 21.28
CA ARG A 96 -10.13 -11.82 22.66
C ARG A 96 -8.87 -11.31 23.36
N GLY A 97 -8.64 -9.99 23.36
CA GLY A 97 -7.46 -9.39 23.98
C GLY A 97 -7.27 -7.93 23.55
N ARG A 98 -6.48 -7.17 24.31
CA ARG A 98 -6.26 -5.73 24.18
C ARG A 98 -5.36 -5.30 22.98
N GLY A 99 -5.14 -6.14 21.99
CA GLY A 99 -4.35 -5.80 20.82
C GLY A 99 -5.22 -5.18 19.74
N ARG A 100 -4.78 -4.03 19.17
CA ARG A 100 -5.36 -3.49 17.93
C ARG A 100 -5.11 -4.47 16.78
N SER A 101 -6.08 -4.60 15.86
CA SER A 101 -5.85 -5.28 14.59
C SER A 101 -4.73 -4.56 13.83
N PRO A 102 -3.90 -5.25 13.06
CA PRO A 102 -2.97 -4.60 12.15
C PRO A 102 -3.72 -3.63 11.24
N GLN A 103 -3.14 -2.48 10.99
CA GLN A 103 -3.75 -1.42 10.20
C GLN A 103 -2.67 -0.88 9.26
N PRO A 104 -2.73 -1.19 7.95
CA PRO A 104 -1.91 -0.49 6.98
C PRO A 104 -2.35 0.98 6.91
N ASP A 105 -1.46 1.86 6.49
CA ASP A 105 -1.73 3.30 6.49
C ASP A 105 -2.89 3.69 5.59
N ILE A 106 -2.94 3.10 4.40
CA ILE A 106 -4.04 3.29 3.45
C ILE A 106 -4.48 1.91 2.96
N GLY A 107 -5.75 1.75 2.64
CA GLY A 107 -6.23 0.54 2.01
C GLY A 107 -7.43 0.78 1.13
N PHE A 108 -7.46 0.04 0.02
CA PHE A 108 -8.66 -0.07 -0.78
C PHE A 108 -9.52 -1.19 -0.23
N THR A 109 -10.78 -0.88 0.07
CA THR A 109 -11.74 -1.84 0.64
C THR A 109 -12.97 -1.94 -0.24
N LEU A 110 -13.38 -3.16 -0.59
CA LEU A 110 -14.60 -3.40 -1.37
C LEU A 110 -15.83 -3.05 -0.53
N TYR A 111 -16.83 -2.36 -1.10
CA TYR A 111 -18.08 -2.03 -0.42
C TYR A 111 -18.82 -3.26 0.08
N ASP A 112 -18.89 -4.30 -0.74
CA ASP A 112 -19.57 -5.55 -0.39
C ASP A 112 -18.75 -6.44 0.55
N TYR A 113 -17.44 -6.22 0.62
CA TYR A 113 -16.48 -7.02 1.39
C TYR A 113 -15.43 -6.16 2.09
N PRO A 114 -15.84 -5.34 3.09
CA PRO A 114 -14.95 -4.37 3.73
C PRO A 114 -13.79 -4.98 4.53
N ARG A 115 -13.71 -6.31 4.58
CA ARG A 115 -12.60 -7.05 5.20
C ARG A 115 -11.50 -7.43 4.23
N THR A 116 -11.75 -7.30 2.93
CA THR A 116 -10.72 -7.51 1.91
C THR A 116 -10.06 -6.17 1.67
N VAL A 117 -8.86 -6.05 2.20
CA VAL A 117 -8.04 -4.85 2.08
C VAL A 117 -6.94 -5.11 1.06
N TRP A 118 -6.78 -4.22 0.09
CA TRP A 118 -5.57 -4.10 -0.70
C TRP A 118 -4.72 -2.99 -0.07
N PRO A 119 -3.65 -3.34 0.65
CA PRO A 119 -2.97 -2.42 1.54
C PRO A 119 -1.87 -1.61 0.84
N LEU A 120 -1.71 -0.38 1.32
CA LEU A 120 -0.60 0.52 1.07
C LEU A 120 0.02 0.87 2.42
N GLU A 121 1.34 0.74 2.53
CA GLU A 121 2.09 1.16 3.71
C GLU A 121 3.09 2.24 3.31
N GLY A 122 3.07 3.36 4.00
CA GLY A 122 3.95 4.49 3.77
C GLY A 122 5.18 4.47 4.65
N LYS A 123 6.30 4.97 4.13
CA LYS A 123 7.50 5.28 4.92
C LYS A 123 8.18 6.51 4.37
N VAL A 124 8.57 7.39 5.27
CA VAL A 124 9.47 8.49 4.95
C VAL A 124 10.86 7.94 4.68
N LEU A 125 11.48 8.39 3.60
CA LEU A 125 12.86 8.14 3.25
C LEU A 125 13.53 9.51 3.14
N ASP A 126 14.23 9.92 4.19
CA ASP A 126 14.89 11.24 4.20
C ASP A 126 15.95 11.32 3.09
N ASP A 127 16.62 10.20 2.80
CA ASP A 127 17.54 10.07 1.68
C ASP A 127 17.49 8.68 1.01
N ASP A 128 18.26 8.50 -0.05
CA ASP A 128 18.31 7.29 -0.85
C ASP A 128 19.08 6.13 -0.21
N THR A 129 19.53 6.26 1.05
CA THR A 129 20.32 5.25 1.76
C THR A 129 19.59 4.60 2.93
N ASP A 130 18.61 5.26 3.51
CA ASP A 130 17.86 4.74 4.66
C ASP A 130 16.60 3.95 4.24
N VAL A 131 16.83 2.72 3.82
CA VAL A 131 15.75 1.77 3.46
C VAL A 131 15.39 0.80 4.60
N GLY A 132 16.05 0.88 5.75
CA GLY A 132 15.87 -0.05 6.87
C GLY A 132 14.44 -0.12 7.41
N PRO A 133 13.82 0.98 7.82
CA PRO A 133 12.44 1.01 8.28
C PRO A 133 11.44 0.53 7.22
N TYR A 134 11.63 0.92 5.96
CA TYR A 134 10.83 0.49 4.82
C TYR A 134 10.85 -1.04 4.63
N LEU A 135 12.02 -1.64 4.67
CA LEU A 135 12.21 -3.09 4.56
C LEU A 135 11.67 -3.83 5.80
N GLY A 136 11.75 -3.19 6.96
CA GLY A 136 11.19 -3.69 8.20
C GLY A 136 9.68 -3.95 8.07
N GLU A 137 8.95 -3.03 7.46
CA GLU A 137 7.50 -3.17 7.22
C GLU A 137 7.18 -4.31 6.24
N ILE A 138 7.96 -4.47 5.17
CA ILE A 138 7.78 -5.58 4.23
C ILE A 138 7.90 -6.91 4.97
N ASN A 139 8.97 -7.09 5.71
CA ASN A 139 9.26 -8.35 6.41
C ASN A 139 8.25 -8.63 7.54
N ALA A 140 7.90 -7.62 8.33
CA ALA A 140 7.04 -7.79 9.50
C ALA A 140 5.55 -7.91 9.16
N ASN A 141 5.10 -7.25 8.11
CA ASN A 141 3.68 -7.11 7.83
C ASN A 141 3.23 -7.80 6.53
N PHE A 142 3.94 -7.61 5.42
CA PHE A 142 3.54 -8.20 4.15
C PHE A 142 3.94 -9.67 4.03
N LEU A 143 5.18 -10.02 4.35
CA LEU A 143 5.67 -11.39 4.19
C LEU A 143 5.12 -12.35 5.25
N THR A 144 4.67 -11.84 6.37
CA THR A 144 3.95 -12.62 7.40
C THR A 144 2.45 -12.73 7.13
N ALA A 145 1.96 -12.11 6.04
CA ALA A 145 0.54 -11.97 5.74
C ALA A 145 -0.27 -11.31 6.87
N ARG A 146 0.38 -10.46 7.68
CA ARG A 146 -0.28 -9.61 8.66
C ARG A 146 -1.09 -8.52 7.96
N TYR A 147 -0.52 -7.95 6.86
CA TYR A 147 -1.23 -7.17 5.84
C TYR A 147 -1.46 -8.03 4.60
N ALA A 148 -2.42 -7.66 3.78
CA ALA A 148 -2.80 -8.40 2.59
C ALA A 148 -3.09 -9.88 2.87
N THR A 149 -3.77 -10.18 3.96
CA THR A 149 -4.06 -11.56 4.37
C THR A 149 -4.76 -12.36 3.27
N PHE A 150 -5.62 -11.73 2.50
CA PHE A 150 -6.39 -12.33 1.41
C PHE A 150 -6.04 -11.74 0.03
N SER A 151 -5.07 -10.83 -0.06
CA SER A 151 -4.55 -10.29 -1.30
C SER A 151 -3.20 -10.91 -1.62
N SER A 152 -2.96 -11.23 -2.89
CA SER A 152 -1.66 -11.63 -3.40
C SER A 152 -0.75 -10.44 -3.72
N GLU A 153 -1.24 -9.22 -3.52
CA GLU A 153 -0.52 -8.00 -3.84
C GLU A 153 -0.78 -6.92 -2.79
N GLY A 154 0.15 -5.99 -2.67
CA GLY A 154 0.08 -4.79 -1.87
C GLY A 154 1.22 -3.86 -2.22
N ALA A 155 1.24 -2.64 -1.71
CA ALA A 155 2.29 -1.69 -2.04
C ALA A 155 2.93 -1.04 -0.82
N MET A 156 4.22 -0.75 -0.97
CA MET A 156 4.99 0.14 -0.14
C MET A 156 5.13 1.49 -0.85
N LEU A 157 4.88 2.55 -0.12
CA LEU A 157 5.06 3.94 -0.55
C LEU A 157 6.30 4.48 0.15
N GLY A 158 7.38 4.74 -0.59
CA GLY A 158 8.55 5.44 -0.08
C GLY A 158 8.45 6.92 -0.40
N TYR A 159 8.19 7.78 0.58
CA TYR A 159 8.21 9.23 0.40
C TYR A 159 9.67 9.70 0.43
N LEU A 160 10.28 9.79 -0.75
CA LEU A 160 11.70 10.13 -0.90
C LEU A 160 11.88 11.66 -0.98
N PHE A 161 12.56 12.22 0.03
CA PHE A 161 12.81 13.66 0.12
C PHE A 161 14.11 14.07 -0.59
N HIS A 162 15.15 13.24 -0.54
CA HIS A 162 16.43 13.51 -1.17
C HIS A 162 17.00 12.25 -1.83
N GLY A 163 17.82 12.45 -2.85
CA GLY A 163 18.57 11.37 -3.50
C GLY A 163 17.97 10.86 -4.79
N ASP A 164 18.47 9.71 -5.24
CA ASP A 164 18.13 9.07 -6.50
C ASP A 164 17.22 7.85 -6.28
N PRO A 165 16.02 7.82 -6.84
CA PRO A 165 15.13 6.67 -6.72
C PRO A 165 15.74 5.36 -7.28
N GLU A 166 16.60 5.42 -8.29
CA GLU A 166 17.25 4.21 -8.80
C GLU A 166 18.22 3.61 -7.79
N ARG A 167 18.97 4.45 -7.08
CA ARG A 167 19.84 4.00 -5.99
C ARG A 167 19.04 3.40 -4.83
N THR A 168 17.91 4.01 -4.48
CA THR A 168 16.99 3.44 -3.47
C THR A 168 16.50 2.06 -3.90
N PHE A 169 16.11 1.88 -5.18
CA PHE A 169 15.71 0.57 -5.69
C PHE A 169 16.84 -0.45 -5.68
N GLU A 170 18.06 -0.06 -5.99
CA GLU A 170 19.24 -0.94 -5.91
C GLU A 170 19.45 -1.46 -4.49
N LEU A 171 19.32 -0.59 -3.48
CA LEU A 171 19.42 -0.97 -2.08
C LEU A 171 18.29 -1.90 -1.64
N ILE A 172 17.04 -1.60 -2.03
CA ILE A 172 15.90 -2.47 -1.77
C ILE A 172 16.14 -3.86 -2.38
N ALA A 173 16.60 -3.91 -3.64
CA ALA A 173 16.89 -5.16 -4.33
C ALA A 173 17.99 -5.97 -3.65
N LEU A 174 19.07 -5.30 -3.23
CA LEU A 174 20.19 -5.91 -2.52
C LEU A 174 19.74 -6.55 -1.20
N GLU A 175 19.01 -5.82 -0.38
CA GLU A 175 18.55 -6.29 0.93
C GLU A 175 17.49 -7.39 0.82
N LEU A 176 16.55 -7.28 -0.13
CA LEU A 176 15.57 -8.31 -0.41
C LEU A 176 16.17 -9.52 -1.18
N ARG A 177 17.42 -9.40 -1.65
CA ARG A 177 18.10 -10.39 -2.50
C ARG A 177 17.28 -10.77 -3.72
N GLN A 178 16.66 -9.77 -4.32
CA GLN A 178 15.75 -9.94 -5.44
C GLN A 178 15.70 -8.67 -6.30
N ASP A 179 15.91 -8.84 -7.61
CA ASP A 179 15.86 -7.73 -8.56
C ASP A 179 14.43 -7.16 -8.65
N GLY A 180 14.34 -5.85 -8.58
CA GLY A 180 13.08 -5.14 -8.80
C GLY A 180 12.71 -5.13 -10.29
N ILE A 181 11.50 -5.58 -10.61
CA ILE A 181 10.97 -5.59 -11.96
C ILE A 181 10.22 -4.28 -12.21
N GLN A 182 10.60 -3.54 -13.27
CA GLN A 182 9.88 -2.34 -13.70
C GLN A 182 8.43 -2.67 -14.04
N HIS A 183 7.49 -1.90 -13.50
CA HIS A 183 6.07 -2.12 -13.80
C HIS A 183 5.71 -1.66 -15.23
N LEU A 184 5.24 -2.59 -16.07
CA LEU A 184 5.03 -2.36 -17.50
C LEU A 184 4.04 -1.23 -17.83
N HIS A 185 3.03 -1.00 -16.98
CA HIS A 185 2.03 0.04 -17.19
C HIS A 185 2.46 1.41 -16.65
N PHE A 186 3.56 1.47 -15.88
CA PHE A 186 4.09 2.71 -15.30
C PHE A 186 5.57 2.90 -15.64
N PRO A 187 5.96 2.87 -16.95
CA PRO A 187 7.38 2.88 -17.35
C PRO A 187 8.10 4.17 -16.99
N ASN A 188 7.35 5.27 -16.84
CA ASN A 188 7.89 6.60 -16.53
C ASN A 188 7.72 6.98 -15.05
N ARG A 189 7.37 6.00 -14.20
CA ARG A 189 7.24 6.20 -12.76
C ARG A 189 8.32 5.41 -12.01
N PRO A 190 8.84 5.93 -10.91
CA PRO A 190 9.73 5.17 -10.04
C PRO A 190 8.93 4.06 -9.32
N HIS A 191 8.67 2.99 -10.05
CA HIS A 191 7.82 1.88 -9.65
C HIS A 191 8.44 0.54 -10.03
N ARG A 192 8.81 -0.23 -9.03
CA ARG A 192 9.35 -1.58 -9.16
C ARG A 192 8.44 -2.59 -8.46
N MET A 193 8.61 -3.86 -8.78
CA MET A 193 7.88 -4.97 -8.14
C MET A 193 8.87 -6.03 -7.72
N THR A 194 8.61 -6.67 -6.57
CA THR A 194 9.31 -7.86 -6.13
C THR A 194 8.31 -8.98 -5.86
N ASN A 195 8.69 -10.24 -6.17
CA ASN A 195 7.83 -11.39 -5.98
C ASN A 195 8.34 -12.24 -4.83
N HIS A 196 7.49 -12.50 -3.86
CA HIS A 196 7.86 -13.20 -2.64
C HIS A 196 7.01 -14.45 -2.45
N ARG A 197 7.57 -15.40 -1.69
CA ARG A 197 6.82 -16.53 -1.18
C ARG A 197 6.72 -16.42 0.34
N ARG A 198 5.49 -16.39 0.83
CA ARG A 198 5.17 -16.37 2.27
C ARG A 198 5.29 -17.78 2.83
N ASP A 199 6.22 -17.99 3.76
CA ASP A 199 6.42 -19.31 4.38
C ASP A 199 5.28 -19.68 5.31
N GLN A 200 4.80 -18.70 6.06
CA GLN A 200 3.69 -18.84 6.99
C GLN A 200 2.56 -17.88 6.64
N VAL A 201 1.37 -18.44 6.54
CA VAL A 201 0.15 -17.66 6.30
C VAL A 201 -0.88 -18.00 7.37
N PRO A 202 -1.69 -17.01 7.84
CA PRO A 202 -2.62 -17.20 8.96
C PRO A 202 -3.78 -18.14 8.63
N HIS A 203 -4.12 -18.31 7.35
CA HIS A 203 -5.22 -19.14 6.87
C HIS A 203 -4.78 -20.02 5.71
N ALA A 204 -5.37 -21.22 5.60
CA ALA A 204 -5.07 -22.16 4.52
C ALA A 204 -5.26 -21.57 3.11
N ASN A 205 -6.10 -20.55 3.00
CA ASN A 205 -6.50 -19.91 1.75
C ASN A 205 -5.85 -18.52 1.55
N SER A 206 -4.98 -18.11 2.46
CA SER A 206 -4.17 -16.91 2.22
C SER A 206 -3.17 -17.20 1.12
N PRO A 207 -2.99 -16.26 0.16
CA PRO A 207 -2.02 -16.41 -0.91
C PRO A 207 -0.60 -16.57 -0.34
N ARG A 208 0.11 -17.60 -0.82
CA ARG A 208 1.53 -17.78 -0.47
C ARG A 208 2.43 -16.97 -1.38
N ASP A 209 2.08 -16.87 -2.66
CA ASP A 209 2.80 -16.01 -3.59
C ASP A 209 2.27 -14.58 -3.42
N PHE A 210 3.20 -13.64 -3.27
CA PHE A 210 2.89 -12.24 -3.00
C PHE A 210 3.77 -11.33 -3.83
N THR A 211 3.16 -10.37 -4.51
CA THR A 211 3.85 -9.30 -5.21
C THR A 211 3.81 -8.03 -4.38
N CYS A 212 4.98 -7.50 -4.02
CA CYS A 212 5.12 -6.21 -3.39
C CYS A 212 5.41 -5.16 -4.47
N HIS A 213 4.56 -4.15 -4.57
CA HIS A 213 4.82 -2.98 -5.39
C HIS A 213 5.59 -1.95 -4.56
N HIS A 214 6.67 -1.43 -5.12
CA HIS A 214 7.51 -0.39 -4.52
C HIS A 214 7.31 0.90 -5.31
N LEU A 215 6.66 1.89 -4.72
CA LEU A 215 6.43 3.21 -5.31
C LEU A 215 7.29 4.23 -4.57
N LEU A 216 8.27 4.82 -5.24
CA LEU A 216 9.03 5.94 -4.68
C LEU A 216 8.38 7.25 -5.09
N LEU A 217 7.79 7.91 -4.12
CA LEU A 217 7.05 9.16 -4.26
C LEU A 217 8.01 10.31 -3.96
N LEU A 218 8.49 10.97 -5.01
CA LEU A 218 9.51 12.02 -4.89
C LEU A 218 8.87 13.30 -4.35
N ILE A 219 9.23 13.68 -3.14
CA ILE A 219 8.74 14.88 -2.47
C ILE A 219 9.72 16.02 -2.72
N PRO A 220 9.32 17.11 -3.42
CA PRO A 220 10.19 18.26 -3.61
C PRO A 220 10.50 18.93 -2.28
N THR A 221 11.74 19.31 -2.08
CA THR A 221 12.16 20.03 -0.88
C THR A 221 11.64 21.46 -0.86
N ALA A 222 11.57 22.07 0.33
CA ALA A 222 11.11 23.46 0.48
C ALA A 222 11.87 24.45 -0.42
N ASP A 223 13.18 24.22 -0.63
CA ASP A 223 14.03 25.03 -1.50
C ASP A 223 13.65 24.89 -2.99
N ALA A 224 13.25 23.69 -3.42
CA ALA A 224 12.80 23.44 -4.79
C ALA A 224 11.43 24.10 -5.05
N ILE A 225 10.57 24.16 -4.05
CA ILE A 225 9.25 24.81 -4.13
C ILE A 225 9.41 26.34 -4.24
N ALA A 226 10.32 26.92 -3.44
CA ALA A 226 10.57 28.36 -3.43
C ALA A 226 11.15 28.89 -4.75
N THR A 227 11.79 28.03 -5.55
CA THR A 227 12.42 28.42 -6.84
C THR A 227 11.41 28.42 -8.02
N GLN A 228 10.22 27.86 -7.83
CA GLN A 228 9.17 27.75 -8.87
C GLN A 228 8.07 28.84 -8.78
N GLN A 229 8.14 29.71 -7.76
CA GLN A 229 7.28 30.91 -7.61
C GLN A 229 7.98 32.17 -8.08
#